data_e61a0f8256d4f0a2683ad22227a3a764
#
_entry.id   e61a0f8256d4f0a2683ad22227a3a764
#
_cell.length_a   1.000
_cell.length_b   1.000
_cell.length_c   1.000
_cell.angle_alpha   90.00
_cell.angle_beta   90.00
_cell.angle_gamma   90.00
#
_symmetry.space_group_name_H-M   'P 1'
#
loop_
_entity.id
_entity.type
_entity.pdbx_description
1 polymer ?
#
loop_
_entity_poly.entity_id
_entity_poly.type
_entity_poly.pdbx_seq_one_letter_code
_entity_poly.pdbx_strand_id
1 'polypeptide(L)'
;MRAVQLSGRPSTRQDITSLLAMADDVARPSLKSDQVLVKVLATALNIEDIMTAVGRRIGVSLTATPEDPVVLGQEFAGVVEEIGGKVKKFTVGDAVLGRKVSSQW
;
A
#
# COMPACT_ATOMS: atom_id res chain seq x y z
N MET A 1 1.66 8.66 -9.16
CA MET A 1 0.54 8.81 -8.18
C MET A 1 1.07 9.34 -6.87
N ARG A 2 0.19 9.91 -6.04
CA ARG A 2 0.56 10.39 -4.70
C ARG A 2 0.47 9.25 -3.69
N ALA A 3 1.48 9.10 -2.83
CA ALA A 3 1.47 8.12 -1.75
C ALA A 3 2.31 8.59 -0.55
N VAL A 4 2.04 8.02 0.61
CA VAL A 4 2.92 8.13 1.78
C VAL A 4 3.90 6.98 1.74
N GLN A 5 5.18 7.31 1.74
CA GLN A 5 6.27 6.35 1.67
C GLN A 5 7.10 6.34 2.94
N LEU A 6 7.56 5.16 3.32
CA LEU A 6 8.56 4.95 4.36
C LEU A 6 9.93 4.80 3.69
N SER A 7 10.89 5.65 4.04
CA SER A 7 12.21 5.70 3.42
C SER A 7 13.31 5.00 4.22
N GLY A 8 12.95 4.19 5.20
CA GLY A 8 13.91 3.45 6.01
C GLY A 8 13.24 2.62 7.09
N ARG A 9 14.02 1.85 7.84
CA ARG A 9 13.53 1.06 8.96
C ARG A 9 13.65 1.84 10.26
N PRO A 10 12.55 2.24 10.91
CA PRO A 10 12.60 2.93 12.19
C PRO A 10 13.08 1.99 13.30
N SER A 11 13.91 2.50 14.19
CA SER A 11 14.39 1.77 15.37
C SER A 11 13.33 1.69 16.45
N THR A 12 12.51 2.73 16.57
CA THR A 12 11.41 2.82 17.53
C THR A 12 10.13 3.30 16.82
N ARG A 13 8.99 3.22 17.53
CA ARG A 13 7.72 3.76 17.00
C ARG A 13 7.76 5.28 16.82
N GLN A 14 8.52 5.98 17.67
CA GLN A 14 8.68 7.42 17.59
C GLN A 14 9.43 7.85 16.34
N ASP A 15 10.33 7.01 15.84
CA ASP A 15 11.13 7.32 14.65
C ASP A 15 10.35 7.19 13.33
N ILE A 16 9.16 6.56 13.35
CA ILE A 16 8.37 6.33 12.13
C ILE A 16 8.06 7.65 11.41
N THR A 17 7.63 8.67 12.16
CA THR A 17 7.23 9.95 11.58
C THR A 17 8.36 10.68 10.86
N SER A 18 9.60 10.51 11.31
CA SER A 18 10.78 11.12 10.65
C SER A 18 11.15 10.44 9.33
N LEU A 19 10.70 9.20 9.11
CA LEU A 19 10.96 8.40 7.91
C LEU A 19 9.79 8.37 6.94
N LEU A 20 8.63 8.96 7.31
CA LEU A 20 7.47 9.08 6.43
C LEU A 20 7.56 10.36 5.60
N ALA A 21 7.30 10.24 4.32
CA ALA A 21 7.20 11.37 3.41
C ALA A 21 6.04 11.20 2.44
N MET A 22 5.44 12.33 2.05
CA MET A 22 4.51 12.36 0.93
C MET A 22 5.32 12.41 -0.37
N ALA A 23 5.06 11.47 -1.29
CA ALA A 23 5.60 11.46 -2.63
C ALA A 23 4.48 11.64 -3.66
N ASP A 24 4.68 12.51 -4.64
CA ASP A 24 3.69 12.82 -5.69
C ASP A 24 3.94 12.05 -6.99
N ASP A 25 5.13 11.49 -7.16
CA ASP A 25 5.65 10.86 -8.38
C ASP A 25 5.81 9.34 -8.27
N VAL A 26 5.13 8.71 -7.33
CA VAL A 26 5.17 7.24 -7.18
C VAL A 26 4.61 6.57 -8.42
N ALA A 27 5.33 5.58 -8.94
CA ALA A 27 4.89 4.80 -10.09
C ALA A 27 3.52 4.15 -9.83
N ARG A 28 2.64 4.21 -10.84
CA ARG A 28 1.37 3.49 -10.79
C ARG A 28 1.63 1.99 -10.85
N PRO A 29 1.00 1.17 -10.00
CA PRO A 29 1.17 -0.28 -10.04
C PRO A 29 0.77 -0.87 -11.39
N SER A 30 1.51 -1.88 -11.85
CA SER A 30 1.15 -2.64 -13.04
C SER A 30 0.03 -3.63 -12.74
N LEU A 31 -0.97 -3.69 -13.61
CA LEU A 31 -2.11 -4.59 -13.47
C LEU A 31 -1.81 -5.97 -14.07
N LYS A 32 -1.94 -7.03 -13.29
CA LYS A 32 -1.89 -8.42 -13.76
C LYS A 32 -3.27 -8.90 -14.21
N SER A 33 -3.29 -9.98 -14.98
CA SER A 33 -4.53 -10.51 -15.59
C SER A 33 -5.61 -10.92 -14.59
N ASP A 34 -5.25 -11.27 -13.36
CA ASP A 34 -6.12 -11.72 -12.27
C ASP A 34 -6.36 -10.67 -11.18
N GLN A 35 -5.93 -9.43 -11.42
CA GLN A 35 -6.02 -8.33 -10.47
C GLN A 35 -6.99 -7.25 -10.91
N VAL A 36 -7.41 -6.44 -9.95
CA VAL A 36 -8.11 -5.17 -10.18
C VAL A 36 -7.23 -4.00 -9.74
N LEU A 37 -7.30 -2.90 -10.44
CA LEU A 37 -6.70 -1.64 -10.03
C LEU A 37 -7.78 -0.77 -9.41
N VAL A 38 -7.53 -0.32 -8.18
CA VAL A 38 -8.49 0.48 -7.42
C VAL A 38 -7.96 1.89 -7.25
N LYS A 39 -8.76 2.89 -7.62
CA LYS A 39 -8.55 4.27 -7.22
C LYS A 39 -8.92 4.40 -5.75
N VAL A 40 -7.93 4.48 -4.88
CA VAL A 40 -8.14 4.60 -3.43
C VAL A 40 -8.70 5.98 -3.10
N LEU A 41 -9.82 6.02 -2.40
CA LEU A 41 -10.48 7.23 -1.91
C LEU A 41 -10.30 7.43 -0.41
N ALA A 42 -10.14 6.34 0.34
CA ALA A 42 -9.91 6.35 1.78
C ALA A 42 -9.05 5.15 2.20
N THR A 43 -8.27 5.34 3.24
CA THR A 43 -7.49 4.30 3.90
C THR A 43 -7.57 4.50 5.40
N ALA A 44 -7.41 3.40 6.16
CA ALA A 44 -7.35 3.44 7.61
C ALA A 44 -5.93 3.12 8.07
N LEU A 45 -5.49 3.81 9.11
CA LEU A 45 -4.26 3.48 9.83
C LEU A 45 -4.60 2.49 10.94
N ASN A 46 -3.82 1.43 11.04
CA ASN A 46 -3.96 0.47 12.12
C ASN A 46 -2.61 0.04 12.72
N ILE A 47 -2.67 -0.74 13.79
CA ILE A 47 -1.46 -1.21 14.49
C ILE A 47 -0.55 -2.04 13.59
N GLU A 48 -1.10 -2.72 12.59
CA GLU A 48 -0.31 -3.55 11.67
C GLU A 48 0.58 -2.71 10.74
N ASP A 49 0.19 -1.49 10.42
CA ASP A 49 1.05 -0.57 9.66
C ASP A 49 2.30 -0.22 10.46
N ILE A 50 2.13 0.05 11.77
CA ILE A 50 3.22 0.31 12.69
C ILE A 50 4.11 -0.94 12.83
N MET A 51 3.51 -2.11 13.04
CA MET A 51 4.24 -3.37 13.18
C MET A 51 5.01 -3.73 11.91
N THR A 52 4.46 -3.43 10.74
CA THR A 52 5.15 -3.59 9.46
C THR A 52 6.33 -2.64 9.37
N ALA A 53 6.14 -1.35 9.66
CA ALA A 53 7.19 -0.34 9.58
C ALA A 53 8.39 -0.67 10.48
N VAL A 54 8.16 -1.14 11.72
CA VAL A 54 9.23 -1.52 12.64
C VAL A 54 9.76 -2.96 12.43
N GLY A 55 9.26 -3.67 11.42
CA GLY A 55 9.72 -5.01 11.07
C GLY A 55 9.33 -6.11 12.07
N ARG A 56 8.23 -5.89 12.81
CA ARG A 56 7.71 -6.85 13.82
C ARG A 56 6.51 -7.65 13.36
N ARG A 57 6.06 -7.47 12.12
CA ARG A 57 4.96 -8.27 11.58
C ARG A 57 5.47 -9.62 11.10
N ILE A 58 4.88 -10.70 11.63
CA ILE A 58 5.23 -12.07 11.25
C ILE A 58 4.88 -12.30 9.77
N GLY A 59 5.82 -12.88 9.02
CA GLY A 59 5.63 -13.23 7.61
C GLY A 59 5.74 -12.06 6.62
N VAL A 60 6.07 -10.86 7.10
CA VAL A 60 6.31 -9.70 6.24
C VAL A 60 7.73 -9.20 6.45
N SER A 61 8.53 -9.28 5.39
CA SER A 61 9.84 -8.63 5.34
C SER A 61 9.70 -7.31 4.61
N LEU A 62 9.95 -6.21 5.31
CA LEU A 62 9.98 -4.88 4.73
C LEU A 62 11.42 -4.40 4.68
N THR A 63 11.90 -4.10 3.49
CA THR A 63 13.22 -3.52 3.28
C THR A 63 13.04 -2.14 2.65
N ALA A 64 12.68 -1.15 3.46
CA ALA A 64 12.60 0.22 3.01
C ALA A 64 13.97 0.88 3.11
N THR A 65 14.40 1.56 2.05
CA THR A 65 15.61 2.41 2.02
C THR A 65 15.25 3.76 1.40
N PRO A 66 16.10 4.78 1.51
CA PRO A 66 15.88 6.04 0.81
C PRO A 66 15.81 5.89 -0.71
N GLU A 67 16.55 4.93 -1.27
CA GLU A 67 16.59 4.63 -2.71
C GLU A 67 15.42 3.75 -3.17
N ASP A 68 14.89 2.92 -2.26
CA ASP A 68 13.75 2.03 -2.52
C ASP A 68 12.71 2.17 -1.39
N PRO A 69 11.98 3.28 -1.35
CA PRO A 69 10.99 3.53 -0.31
C PRO A 69 9.74 2.68 -0.52
N VAL A 70 9.06 2.36 0.58
CA VAL A 70 7.88 1.49 0.57
C VAL A 70 6.62 2.25 0.90
N VAL A 71 5.57 2.03 0.12
CA VAL A 71 4.22 2.54 0.41
C VAL A 71 3.60 1.68 1.52
N LEU A 72 3.29 2.32 2.65
CA LEU A 72 2.58 1.69 3.76
C LEU A 72 1.06 1.72 3.53
N GLY A 73 0.36 0.97 4.35
CA GLY A 73 -1.09 0.86 4.34
C GLY A 73 -1.55 -0.53 3.92
N GLN A 74 -2.64 -0.97 4.49
CA GLN A 74 -3.18 -2.31 4.24
C GLN A 74 -4.66 -2.29 3.92
N GLU A 75 -5.38 -1.33 4.44
CA GLU A 75 -6.83 -1.21 4.26
C GLU A 75 -7.15 -0.05 3.32
N PHE A 76 -8.15 -0.25 2.48
CA PHE A 76 -8.57 0.76 1.53
C PHE A 76 -10.06 0.66 1.23
N ALA A 77 -10.63 1.79 0.85
CA ALA A 77 -11.90 1.89 0.15
C ALA A 77 -11.71 2.74 -1.10
N GLY A 78 -12.38 2.39 -2.17
CA GLY A 78 -12.20 3.07 -3.44
C GLY A 78 -13.11 2.56 -4.54
N VAL A 79 -12.76 2.90 -5.76
CA VAL A 79 -13.51 2.54 -6.97
C VAL A 79 -12.59 1.76 -7.91
N VAL A 80 -13.10 0.66 -8.46
CA VAL A 80 -12.38 -0.12 -9.48
C VAL A 80 -12.16 0.75 -10.71
N GLU A 81 -10.91 0.94 -11.09
CA GLU A 81 -10.51 1.78 -12.23
C GLU A 81 -10.13 0.95 -13.45
N GLU A 82 -9.51 -0.22 -13.23
CA GLU A 82 -9.17 -1.18 -14.28
C GLU A 82 -9.33 -2.61 -13.76
N ILE A 83 -9.60 -3.55 -14.67
CA ILE A 83 -9.69 -4.99 -14.37
C ILE A 83 -8.79 -5.78 -15.29
N GLY A 84 -8.12 -6.80 -14.77
CA GLY A 84 -7.36 -7.76 -15.56
C GLY A 84 -8.28 -8.72 -16.35
N GLY A 85 -7.81 -9.22 -17.47
CA GLY A 85 -8.64 -10.02 -18.41
C GLY A 85 -9.24 -11.31 -17.83
N LYS A 86 -8.73 -11.83 -16.72
CA LYS A 86 -9.26 -13.01 -16.01
C LYS A 86 -10.25 -12.67 -14.90
N VAL A 87 -10.40 -11.40 -14.56
CA VAL A 87 -11.33 -10.96 -13.51
C VAL A 87 -12.77 -11.06 -14.00
N LYS A 88 -13.64 -11.74 -13.22
CA LYS A 88 -15.06 -11.94 -13.53
C LYS A 88 -16.01 -11.38 -12.47
N LYS A 89 -15.49 -11.08 -11.27
CA LYS A 89 -16.33 -10.68 -10.13
C LYS A 89 -16.49 -9.18 -9.96
N PHE A 90 -15.66 -8.39 -10.66
CA PHE A 90 -15.65 -6.93 -10.53
C PHE A 90 -15.81 -6.28 -11.89
N THR A 91 -16.41 -5.10 -11.89
CA THR A 91 -16.58 -4.23 -13.05
C THR A 91 -15.97 -2.86 -12.77
N VAL A 92 -15.45 -2.20 -13.78
CA VAL A 92 -14.98 -0.82 -13.67
C VAL A 92 -16.12 0.07 -13.17
N GLY A 93 -15.85 0.86 -12.13
CA GLY A 93 -16.83 1.69 -11.46
C GLY A 93 -17.40 1.10 -10.18
N ASP A 94 -17.13 -0.17 -9.87
CA ASP A 94 -17.59 -0.78 -8.61
C ASP A 94 -16.93 -0.09 -7.41
N ALA A 95 -17.75 0.24 -6.40
CA ALA A 95 -17.27 0.67 -5.11
C ALA A 95 -16.81 -0.55 -4.31
N VAL A 96 -15.57 -0.53 -3.84
CA VAL A 96 -14.94 -1.65 -3.15
C VAL A 96 -14.24 -1.21 -1.88
N LEU A 97 -14.18 -2.11 -0.93
CA LEU A 97 -13.29 -2.02 0.21
C LEU A 97 -12.48 -3.31 0.31
N GLY A 98 -11.29 -3.21 0.85
CA GLY A 98 -10.44 -4.39 0.96
C GLY A 98 -9.28 -4.20 1.91
N ARG A 99 -8.60 -5.32 2.09
CA ARG A 99 -7.36 -5.38 2.84
C ARG A 99 -6.30 -6.06 2.00
N LYS A 100 -5.12 -5.47 1.96
CA LYS A 100 -3.95 -6.04 1.33
C LYS A 100 -3.18 -6.90 2.34
N VAL A 101 -2.82 -8.09 1.95
CA VAL A 101 -2.11 -9.05 2.82
C VAL A 101 -0.59 -8.97 2.64
N SER A 102 -0.11 -8.40 1.53
CA SER A 102 1.32 -8.27 1.22
C SER A 102 1.79 -6.81 1.26
N SER A 103 3.06 -6.58 1.52
CA SER A 103 3.69 -5.26 1.68
C SER A 103 3.96 -4.49 0.37
N GLN A 104 3.52 -4.99 -0.78
CA GLN A 104 3.73 -4.32 -2.09
C GLN A 104 2.40 -3.95 -2.73
N TRP A 105 2.29 -2.69 -3.10
CA TRP A 105 1.20 -2.16 -3.93
C TRP A 105 1.52 -2.34 -5.40
#